data_df25ef540db9c42356bc9af0d9de6296
#
_entry.id   df25ef540db9c42356bc9af0d9de6296
#
_cell.length_a   1.000
_cell.length_b   1.000
_cell.length_c   1.000
_cell.angle_alpha   90.00
_cell.angle_beta   90.00
_cell.angle_gamma   90.00
#
_symmetry.space_group_name_H-M   'P 1'
#
loop_
_entity.id
_entity.type
_entity.pdbx_description
1 polymer ?
#
loop_
_entity_poly.entity_id
_entity_poly.type
_entity_poly.pdbx_seq_one_letter_code
_entity_poly.pdbx_strand_id
1 'polypeptide(L)'
;MKAAIFDVDGTLLDSMSVWEDIGERYLTSQNITAEKNLRAALHTMSLEQGAAWMKEKYQLDKSISQIIEEVLKIVSDFYRFEAPLKPGVKKTLEWFKERNIQMTVATSGNRELTEAALARNGILDYFEQIYTCTETGAGKDEPLIYLKAAESMQAEPNETLVFEDALHAAETAKKAGFVVIGVYDEENRKNISKMKEVCDCYCDRMDTAIENIRLAI
;
A
#
# COMPACT_ATOMS: atom_id res chain seq x y z
N MET A 1 19.73 1.81 13.44
CA MET A 1 18.57 2.46 12.79
C MET A 1 17.84 3.31 13.80
N LYS A 2 17.49 4.56 13.42
CA LYS A 2 16.77 5.50 14.29
C LYS A 2 15.30 5.57 13.94
N ALA A 3 14.95 5.35 12.67
CA ALA A 3 13.61 5.54 12.14
C ALA A 3 13.19 4.45 11.16
N ALA A 4 11.88 4.29 10.97
CA ALA A 4 11.29 3.42 9.97
C ALA A 4 10.09 4.09 9.30
N ILE A 5 10.02 4.01 7.99
CA ILE A 5 8.95 4.51 7.14
C ILE A 5 8.26 3.32 6.50
N PHE A 6 6.94 3.30 6.55
CA PHE A 6 6.16 2.19 6.01
C PHE A 6 5.23 2.68 4.90
N ASP A 7 5.28 2.01 3.77
CA ASP A 7 4.17 2.06 2.84
C ASP A 7 2.95 1.32 3.41
N VAL A 8 1.77 1.50 2.81
CA VAL A 8 0.51 0.97 3.30
C VAL A 8 0.01 -0.19 2.46
N ASP A 9 -0.26 0.06 1.18
CA ASP A 9 -0.98 -0.86 0.31
C ASP A 9 -0.05 -1.92 -0.28
N GLY A 10 -0.23 -3.19 0.11
CA GLY A 10 0.71 -4.26 -0.21
C GLY A 10 1.87 -4.40 0.80
N THR A 11 2.02 -3.44 1.70
CA THR A 11 3.08 -3.42 2.73
C THR A 11 2.52 -3.63 4.13
N LEU A 12 1.78 -2.67 4.70
CA LEU A 12 1.09 -2.82 5.99
C LEU A 12 -0.24 -3.56 5.86
N LEU A 13 -1.00 -3.24 4.80
CA LEU A 13 -2.32 -3.81 4.52
C LEU A 13 -2.26 -4.78 3.34
N ASP A 14 -2.98 -5.88 3.45
CA ASP A 14 -3.31 -6.78 2.33
C ASP A 14 -4.53 -6.21 1.58
N SER A 15 -4.32 -5.07 0.94
CA SER A 15 -5.37 -4.24 0.34
C SER A 15 -5.42 -4.32 -1.18
N MET A 16 -4.37 -4.83 -1.82
CA MET A 16 -4.30 -4.84 -3.28
C MET A 16 -5.36 -5.74 -3.93
N SER A 17 -5.80 -6.78 -3.21
CA SER A 17 -6.84 -7.71 -3.66
C SER A 17 -8.19 -7.03 -3.99
N VAL A 18 -8.53 -5.89 -3.36
CA VAL A 18 -9.78 -5.17 -3.67
C VAL A 18 -9.86 -4.72 -5.13
N TRP A 19 -8.73 -4.33 -5.70
CA TRP A 19 -8.67 -3.89 -7.09
C TRP A 19 -8.81 -5.04 -8.09
N GLU A 20 -8.52 -6.27 -7.66
CA GLU A 20 -8.68 -7.47 -8.47
C GLU A 20 -10.14 -7.85 -8.67
N ASP A 21 -10.97 -7.73 -7.63
CA ASP A 21 -12.35 -8.16 -7.62
C ASP A 21 -13.37 -7.02 -7.60
N ILE A 22 -12.91 -5.75 -7.73
CA ILE A 22 -13.76 -4.56 -7.62
C ILE A 22 -14.95 -4.58 -8.61
N GLY A 23 -14.73 -5.04 -9.84
CA GLY A 23 -15.79 -5.17 -10.83
C GLY A 23 -16.85 -6.20 -10.43
N GLU A 24 -16.42 -7.35 -9.86
CA GLU A 24 -17.32 -8.38 -9.36
C GLU A 24 -18.11 -7.90 -8.14
N ARG A 25 -17.45 -7.25 -7.19
CA ARG A 25 -18.09 -6.63 -6.01
C ARG A 25 -19.13 -5.61 -6.45
N TYR A 26 -18.79 -4.76 -7.42
CA TYR A 26 -19.71 -3.78 -7.95
C TYR A 26 -20.95 -4.43 -8.61
N LEU A 27 -20.77 -5.38 -9.53
CA LEU A 27 -21.89 -6.07 -10.16
C LEU A 27 -22.75 -6.84 -9.16
N THR A 28 -22.13 -7.49 -8.18
CA THR A 28 -22.84 -8.17 -7.07
C THR A 28 -23.71 -7.18 -6.30
N SER A 29 -23.21 -5.95 -6.02
CA SER A 29 -24.00 -4.91 -5.36
C SER A 29 -25.21 -4.45 -6.18
N GLN A 30 -25.17 -4.66 -7.50
CA GLN A 30 -26.29 -4.40 -8.42
C GLN A 30 -27.20 -5.64 -8.64
N ASN A 31 -26.97 -6.75 -7.90
CA ASN A 31 -27.61 -8.05 -8.08
C ASN A 31 -27.37 -8.66 -9.48
N ILE A 32 -26.22 -8.41 -10.07
CA ILE A 32 -25.79 -8.93 -11.36
C ILE A 32 -24.65 -9.93 -11.13
N THR A 33 -24.76 -11.11 -11.77
CA THR A 33 -23.67 -12.09 -11.73
C THR A 33 -22.60 -11.73 -12.75
N ALA A 34 -21.36 -11.58 -12.29
CA ALA A 34 -20.21 -11.30 -13.14
C ALA A 34 -19.84 -12.50 -14.02
N GLU A 35 -19.36 -12.22 -15.23
CA GLU A 35 -18.77 -13.24 -16.10
C GLU A 35 -17.39 -13.68 -15.58
N LYS A 36 -17.01 -14.95 -15.81
CA LYS A 36 -15.74 -15.55 -15.31
C LYS A 36 -14.46 -14.79 -15.69
N ASN A 37 -14.48 -13.99 -16.75
CA ASN A 37 -13.31 -13.29 -17.27
C ASN A 37 -13.35 -11.78 -17.01
N LEU A 38 -14.23 -11.29 -16.12
CA LEU A 38 -14.40 -9.86 -15.84
C LEU A 38 -13.10 -9.18 -15.42
N ARG A 39 -12.37 -9.78 -14.49
CA ARG A 39 -11.06 -9.27 -14.02
C ARG A 39 -10.08 -9.05 -15.19
N ALA A 40 -9.93 -10.04 -16.05
CA ALA A 40 -9.03 -9.95 -17.21
C ALA A 40 -9.45 -8.85 -18.19
N ALA A 41 -10.75 -8.64 -18.36
CA ALA A 41 -11.28 -7.58 -19.23
C ALA A 41 -11.00 -6.18 -18.66
N LEU A 42 -11.11 -6.00 -17.34
CA LEU A 42 -10.93 -4.69 -16.68
C LEU A 42 -9.46 -4.36 -16.38
N HIS A 43 -8.58 -5.33 -16.29
CA HIS A 43 -7.20 -5.18 -15.78
C HIS A 43 -6.36 -4.08 -16.46
N THR A 44 -6.61 -3.78 -17.74
CA THR A 44 -5.84 -2.76 -18.50
C THR A 44 -6.61 -1.45 -18.69
N MET A 45 -7.81 -1.35 -18.14
CA MET A 45 -8.69 -0.18 -18.34
C MET A 45 -8.49 0.84 -17.21
N SER A 46 -8.62 2.12 -17.55
CA SER A 46 -8.80 3.14 -16.52
C SER A 46 -10.16 2.96 -15.84
N LEU A 47 -10.35 3.63 -14.69
CA LEU A 47 -11.61 3.56 -13.95
C LEU A 47 -12.80 3.99 -14.82
N GLU A 48 -12.62 5.05 -15.63
CA GLU A 48 -13.62 5.55 -16.57
C GLU A 48 -13.89 4.56 -17.70
N GLN A 49 -12.84 3.95 -18.26
CA GLN A 49 -12.96 2.94 -19.30
C GLN A 49 -13.67 1.69 -18.78
N GLY A 50 -13.30 1.23 -17.58
CA GLY A 50 -13.95 0.09 -16.94
C GLY A 50 -15.42 0.33 -16.63
N ALA A 51 -15.76 1.53 -16.12
CA ALA A 51 -17.13 1.92 -15.85
C ALA A 51 -17.96 1.99 -17.15
N ALA A 52 -17.41 2.57 -18.24
CA ALA A 52 -18.05 2.63 -19.54
C ALA A 52 -18.28 1.22 -20.11
N TRP A 53 -17.26 0.37 -20.05
CA TRP A 53 -17.34 -1.02 -20.51
C TRP A 53 -18.39 -1.82 -19.72
N MET A 54 -18.40 -1.73 -18.38
CA MET A 54 -19.40 -2.39 -17.55
C MET A 54 -20.81 -1.89 -17.85
N LYS A 55 -20.99 -0.56 -18.04
CA LYS A 55 -22.28 0.02 -18.41
C LYS A 55 -22.85 -0.59 -19.69
N GLU A 56 -22.04 -0.66 -20.73
CA GLU A 56 -22.45 -1.22 -22.03
C GLU A 56 -22.69 -2.72 -21.93
N LYS A 57 -21.73 -3.46 -21.39
CA LYS A 57 -21.76 -4.91 -21.31
C LYS A 57 -22.94 -5.47 -20.51
N TYR A 58 -23.22 -4.85 -19.36
CA TYR A 58 -24.29 -5.29 -18.44
C TYR A 58 -25.55 -4.44 -18.51
N GLN A 59 -25.63 -3.52 -19.49
CA GLN A 59 -26.79 -2.62 -19.72
C GLN A 59 -27.22 -1.89 -18.44
N LEU A 60 -26.25 -1.32 -17.71
CA LEU A 60 -26.52 -0.62 -16.47
C LEU A 60 -27.25 0.70 -16.72
N ASP A 61 -28.38 0.91 -16.04
CA ASP A 61 -29.16 2.14 -16.10
C ASP A 61 -28.58 3.20 -15.12
N LYS A 62 -27.30 3.55 -15.34
CA LYS A 62 -26.56 4.54 -14.54
C LYS A 62 -25.60 5.32 -15.45
N SER A 63 -25.29 6.55 -15.07
CA SER A 63 -24.19 7.29 -15.73
C SER A 63 -22.82 6.68 -15.36
N ILE A 64 -21.81 6.92 -16.19
CA ILE A 64 -20.43 6.51 -15.91
C ILE A 64 -19.96 7.08 -14.58
N SER A 65 -20.27 8.35 -14.29
CA SER A 65 -19.89 9.01 -13.03
C SER A 65 -20.53 8.33 -11.80
N GLN A 66 -21.80 7.91 -11.90
CA GLN A 66 -22.47 7.17 -10.82
C GLN A 66 -21.81 5.79 -10.58
N ILE A 67 -21.44 5.08 -11.66
CA ILE A 67 -20.74 3.80 -11.54
C ILE A 67 -19.40 3.99 -10.84
N ILE A 68 -18.63 5.01 -11.22
CA ILE A 68 -17.34 5.34 -10.60
C ILE A 68 -17.51 5.66 -9.11
N GLU A 69 -18.49 6.50 -8.77
CA GLU A 69 -18.77 6.87 -7.39
C GLU A 69 -19.11 5.64 -6.52
N GLU A 70 -19.95 4.74 -7.04
CA GLU A 70 -20.32 3.51 -6.36
C GLU A 70 -19.15 2.53 -6.22
N VAL A 71 -18.30 2.40 -7.24
CA VAL A 71 -17.06 1.62 -7.19
C VAL A 71 -16.11 2.19 -6.13
N LEU A 72 -15.87 3.50 -6.13
CA LEU A 72 -15.02 4.15 -5.12
C LEU A 72 -15.59 4.02 -3.70
N LYS A 73 -16.92 3.98 -3.57
CA LYS A 73 -17.55 3.70 -2.29
C LYS A 73 -17.24 2.28 -1.80
N ILE A 74 -17.27 1.27 -2.68
CA ILE A 74 -16.90 -0.11 -2.33
C ILE A 74 -15.44 -0.18 -1.86
N VAL A 75 -14.53 0.52 -2.55
CA VAL A 75 -13.12 0.63 -2.12
C VAL A 75 -13.04 1.26 -0.74
N SER A 76 -13.75 2.39 -0.53
CA SER A 76 -13.78 3.06 0.77
C SER A 76 -14.29 2.14 1.89
N ASP A 77 -15.37 1.42 1.63
CA ASP A 77 -15.96 0.49 2.60
C ASP A 77 -14.98 -0.68 2.91
N PHE A 78 -14.26 -1.18 1.90
CA PHE A 78 -13.23 -2.20 2.10
C PHE A 78 -12.13 -1.72 3.06
N TYR A 79 -11.57 -0.51 2.86
CA TYR A 79 -10.56 0.02 3.78
C TYR A 79 -11.10 0.22 5.18
N ARG A 80 -12.31 0.75 5.31
CA ARG A 80 -12.95 1.03 6.61
C ARG A 80 -13.30 -0.24 7.38
N PHE A 81 -13.69 -1.32 6.69
CA PHE A 81 -14.33 -2.47 7.35
C PHE A 81 -13.65 -3.82 7.12
N GLU A 82 -12.86 -3.99 6.06
CA GLU A 82 -12.36 -5.30 5.66
C GLU A 82 -10.83 -5.41 5.64
N ALA A 83 -10.09 -4.46 5.01
CA ALA A 83 -8.66 -4.56 4.69
C ALA A 83 -7.82 -5.08 5.88
N PRO A 84 -7.26 -6.31 5.82
CA PRO A 84 -6.51 -6.88 6.94
C PRO A 84 -5.05 -6.42 6.93
N LEU A 85 -4.36 -6.62 8.05
CA LEU A 85 -2.90 -6.49 8.10
C LEU A 85 -2.23 -7.63 7.33
N LYS A 86 -1.11 -7.31 6.68
CA LYS A 86 -0.22 -8.35 6.15
C LYS A 86 0.44 -9.15 7.30
N PRO A 87 0.83 -10.41 7.01
CA PRO A 87 1.43 -11.27 8.02
C PRO A 87 2.70 -10.66 8.64
N GLY A 88 2.76 -10.62 9.96
CA GLY A 88 3.93 -10.18 10.72
C GLY A 88 3.97 -8.69 11.04
N VAL A 89 3.09 -7.85 10.45
CA VAL A 89 3.07 -6.39 10.65
C VAL A 89 3.05 -6.02 12.13
N LYS A 90 2.05 -6.45 12.88
CA LYS A 90 1.89 -6.05 14.28
C LYS A 90 3.12 -6.38 15.13
N LYS A 91 3.67 -7.59 14.97
CA LYS A 91 4.89 -8.03 15.67
C LYS A 91 6.10 -7.16 15.31
N THR A 92 6.20 -6.72 14.06
CA THR A 92 7.27 -5.84 13.61
C THR A 92 7.16 -4.46 14.23
N LEU A 93 5.96 -3.86 14.23
CA LEU A 93 5.71 -2.55 14.85
C LEU A 93 5.96 -2.58 16.35
N GLU A 94 5.53 -3.63 17.06
CA GLU A 94 5.82 -3.86 18.48
C GLU A 94 7.33 -3.90 18.72
N TRP A 95 8.08 -4.63 17.90
CA TRP A 95 9.53 -4.74 18.00
C TRP A 95 10.26 -3.40 17.84
N PHE A 96 9.81 -2.53 16.91
CA PHE A 96 10.36 -1.19 16.74
C PHE A 96 10.01 -0.29 17.93
N LYS A 97 8.76 -0.32 18.40
CA LYS A 97 8.29 0.45 19.55
C LYS A 97 9.09 0.14 20.82
N GLU A 98 9.35 -1.15 21.10
CA GLU A 98 10.16 -1.58 22.25
C GLU A 98 11.60 -1.04 22.21
N ARG A 99 12.08 -0.63 21.02
CA ARG A 99 13.44 -0.10 20.81
C ARG A 99 13.47 1.41 20.62
N ASN A 100 12.34 2.06 20.85
CA ASN A 100 12.17 3.51 20.65
C ASN A 100 12.57 3.97 19.24
N ILE A 101 12.38 3.13 18.22
CA ILE A 101 12.55 3.49 16.82
C ILE A 101 11.29 4.22 16.38
N GLN A 102 11.44 5.46 15.94
CA GLN A 102 10.33 6.28 15.46
C GLN A 102 9.77 5.71 14.16
N MET A 103 8.45 5.78 14.00
CA MET A 103 7.76 5.21 12.84
C MET A 103 6.82 6.21 12.20
N THR A 104 6.84 6.27 10.87
CA THR A 104 5.91 7.07 10.06
C THR A 104 5.37 6.25 8.90
N VAL A 105 4.29 6.73 8.31
CA VAL A 105 3.70 6.17 7.10
C VAL A 105 3.99 7.09 5.91
N ALA A 106 4.31 6.50 4.75
CA ALA A 106 4.42 7.17 3.47
C ALA A 106 3.59 6.42 2.42
N THR A 107 2.46 6.98 1.98
CA THR A 107 1.51 6.30 1.11
C THR A 107 1.09 7.14 -0.10
N SER A 108 0.75 6.47 -1.20
CA SER A 108 0.03 7.08 -2.32
C SER A 108 -1.49 7.11 -2.11
N GLY A 109 -1.99 6.40 -1.10
CA GLY A 109 -3.39 6.27 -0.77
C GLY A 109 -4.04 7.54 -0.18
N ASN A 110 -5.35 7.49 -0.03
CA ASN A 110 -6.12 8.55 0.60
C ASN A 110 -5.89 8.54 2.13
N ARG A 111 -5.62 9.70 2.73
CA ARG A 111 -5.35 9.86 4.16
C ARG A 111 -6.47 9.28 5.04
N GLU A 112 -7.72 9.67 4.80
CA GLU A 112 -8.85 9.26 5.65
C GLU A 112 -9.06 7.75 5.61
N LEU A 113 -8.91 7.13 4.45
CA LEU A 113 -9.05 5.67 4.30
C LEU A 113 -7.89 4.94 4.96
N THR A 114 -6.67 5.46 4.81
CA THR A 114 -5.48 4.94 5.49
C THR A 114 -5.65 4.99 7.00
N GLU A 115 -5.99 6.15 7.57
CA GLU A 115 -6.22 6.32 9.01
C GLU A 115 -7.31 5.39 9.53
N ALA A 116 -8.44 5.27 8.81
CA ALA A 116 -9.53 4.39 9.19
C ALA A 116 -9.10 2.91 9.23
N ALA A 117 -8.36 2.46 8.21
CA ALA A 117 -7.87 1.08 8.14
C ALA A 117 -6.82 0.78 9.22
N LEU A 118 -5.85 1.69 9.46
CA LEU A 118 -4.84 1.53 10.50
C LEU A 118 -5.46 1.55 11.91
N ALA A 119 -6.42 2.46 12.16
CA ALA A 119 -7.15 2.54 13.44
C ALA A 119 -7.95 1.27 13.70
N ARG A 120 -8.73 0.80 12.71
CA ARG A 120 -9.50 -0.45 12.82
C ARG A 120 -8.62 -1.66 13.14
N ASN A 121 -7.44 -1.72 12.54
CA ASN A 121 -6.46 -2.79 12.80
C ASN A 121 -5.67 -2.58 14.11
N GLY A 122 -5.88 -1.48 14.83
CA GLY A 122 -5.23 -1.18 16.11
C GLY A 122 -3.74 -0.89 15.98
N ILE A 123 -3.33 -0.29 14.86
CA ILE A 123 -1.92 0.05 14.61
C ILE A 123 -1.68 1.55 14.31
N LEU A 124 -2.70 2.38 14.28
CA LEU A 124 -2.54 3.81 13.99
C LEU A 124 -1.60 4.49 15.00
N ASP A 125 -1.72 4.18 16.29
CA ASP A 125 -0.95 4.79 17.39
C ASP A 125 0.54 4.37 17.43
N TYR A 126 0.99 3.54 16.49
CA TYR A 126 2.42 3.25 16.33
C TYR A 126 3.14 4.33 15.53
N PHE A 127 2.42 5.10 14.73
CA PHE A 127 2.98 6.06 13.79
C PHE A 127 2.87 7.49 14.31
N GLU A 128 3.99 8.21 14.28
CA GLU A 128 4.05 9.63 14.66
C GLU A 128 3.26 10.49 13.67
N GLN A 129 3.31 10.12 12.37
CA GLN A 129 2.66 10.87 11.29
C GLN A 129 2.42 9.99 10.07
N ILE A 130 1.41 10.36 9.29
CA ILE A 130 1.14 9.82 7.95
C ILE A 130 1.46 10.88 6.93
N TYR A 131 2.25 10.54 5.92
CA TYR A 131 2.52 11.36 4.75
C TYR A 131 1.82 10.75 3.54
N THR A 132 1.14 11.59 2.74
CA THR A 132 0.54 11.15 1.48
C THR A 132 1.21 11.83 0.31
N CYS A 133 1.26 11.16 -0.86
CA CYS A 133 1.76 11.75 -2.09
C CYS A 133 0.98 13.02 -2.48
N THR A 134 -0.33 13.03 -2.26
CA THR A 134 -1.17 14.21 -2.52
C THR A 134 -0.74 15.42 -1.70
N GLU A 135 -0.45 15.25 -0.42
CA GLU A 135 -0.05 16.35 0.47
C GLU A 135 1.40 16.79 0.26
N THR A 136 2.27 15.86 -0.11
CA THR A 136 3.67 16.19 -0.41
C THR A 136 3.85 16.82 -1.79
N GLY A 137 2.89 16.61 -2.70
CA GLY A 137 2.89 17.16 -4.05
C GLY A 137 3.75 16.38 -5.06
N ALA A 138 4.21 15.18 -4.68
CA ALA A 138 5.02 14.31 -5.54
C ALA A 138 4.63 12.84 -5.35
N GLY A 139 4.73 12.04 -6.40
CA GLY A 139 4.59 10.58 -6.34
C GLY A 139 5.84 9.91 -5.76
N LYS A 140 5.77 8.59 -5.55
CA LYS A 140 6.90 7.79 -5.07
C LYS A 140 8.00 7.54 -6.13
N ASP A 141 7.83 8.08 -7.33
CA ASP A 141 8.91 8.19 -8.33
C ASP A 141 9.96 9.23 -7.93
N GLU A 142 9.61 10.13 -7.00
CA GLU A 142 10.48 11.11 -6.40
C GLU A 142 10.67 10.82 -4.90
N PRO A 143 11.88 11.08 -4.33
CA PRO A 143 12.17 10.72 -2.93
C PRO A 143 11.54 11.66 -1.89
N LEU A 144 10.81 12.68 -2.31
CA LEU A 144 10.34 13.78 -1.46
C LEU A 144 9.55 13.30 -0.25
N ILE A 145 8.65 12.32 -0.43
CA ILE A 145 7.82 11.80 0.66
C ILE A 145 8.66 11.11 1.73
N TYR A 146 9.67 10.34 1.32
CA TYR A 146 10.57 9.64 2.26
C TYR A 146 11.50 10.61 2.97
N LEU A 147 12.03 11.62 2.26
CA LEU A 147 12.90 12.65 2.85
C LEU A 147 12.16 13.46 3.90
N LYS A 148 10.92 13.90 3.62
CA LYS A 148 10.07 14.61 4.59
C LYS A 148 9.75 13.75 5.82
N ALA A 149 9.47 12.47 5.60
CA ALA A 149 9.19 11.53 6.68
C ALA A 149 10.43 11.33 7.58
N ALA A 150 11.62 11.13 7.00
CA ALA A 150 12.86 11.00 7.76
C ALA A 150 13.23 12.29 8.51
N GLU A 151 13.09 13.47 7.86
CA GLU A 151 13.33 14.78 8.48
C GLU A 151 12.47 14.99 9.73
N SER A 152 11.18 14.64 9.67
CA SER A 152 10.28 14.77 10.84
C SER A 152 10.70 13.91 12.03
N MET A 153 11.38 12.78 11.78
CA MET A 153 11.95 11.90 12.79
C MET A 153 13.41 12.26 13.16
N GLN A 154 13.95 13.35 12.64
CA GLN A 154 15.34 13.79 12.84
C GLN A 154 16.36 12.68 12.52
N ALA A 155 16.09 11.91 11.46
CA ALA A 155 16.93 10.79 11.02
C ALA A 155 17.46 11.04 9.60
N GLU A 156 18.71 10.62 9.36
CA GLU A 156 19.30 10.63 8.04
C GLU A 156 18.79 9.43 7.21
N PRO A 157 18.79 9.50 5.87
CA PRO A 157 18.35 8.39 5.02
C PRO A 157 19.04 7.05 5.35
N ASN A 158 20.35 7.04 5.56
CA ASN A 158 21.13 5.84 5.90
C ASN A 158 20.88 5.30 7.33
N GLU A 159 20.17 6.03 8.17
CA GLU A 159 19.72 5.63 9.50
C GLU A 159 18.23 5.23 9.53
N THR A 160 17.55 5.30 8.38
CA THR A 160 16.10 5.11 8.22
C THR A 160 15.81 3.90 7.35
N LEU A 161 14.96 3.00 7.86
CA LEU A 161 14.40 1.89 7.10
C LEU A 161 13.19 2.36 6.29
N VAL A 162 13.04 1.87 5.07
CA VAL A 162 11.84 2.05 4.24
C VAL A 162 11.31 0.67 3.88
N PHE A 163 10.05 0.40 4.25
CA PHE A 163 9.34 -0.83 3.89
C PHE A 163 8.45 -0.57 2.70
N GLU A 164 8.65 -1.32 1.62
CA GLU A 164 7.96 -1.15 0.34
C GLU A 164 7.73 -2.49 -0.37
N ASP A 165 6.62 -2.61 -1.10
CA ASP A 165 6.31 -3.74 -1.99
C ASP A 165 6.51 -3.39 -3.47
N ALA A 166 6.42 -2.10 -3.84
CA ALA A 166 6.49 -1.62 -5.21
C ALA A 166 7.93 -1.33 -5.65
N LEU A 167 8.37 -1.94 -6.77
CA LEU A 167 9.75 -1.82 -7.27
C LEU A 167 10.18 -0.37 -7.52
N HIS A 168 9.36 0.45 -8.19
CA HIS A 168 9.73 1.85 -8.50
C HIS A 168 9.95 2.67 -7.23
N ALA A 169 9.12 2.46 -6.20
CA ALA A 169 9.22 3.13 -4.91
C ALA A 169 10.45 2.67 -4.13
N ALA A 170 10.73 1.36 -4.12
CA ALA A 170 11.94 0.80 -3.53
C ALA A 170 13.22 1.33 -4.20
N GLU A 171 13.25 1.41 -5.54
CA GLU A 171 14.36 1.99 -6.29
C GLU A 171 14.58 3.47 -5.94
N THR A 172 13.50 4.24 -5.81
CA THR A 172 13.55 5.66 -5.46
C THR A 172 14.11 5.85 -4.05
N ALA A 173 13.60 5.12 -3.06
CA ALA A 173 14.11 5.16 -1.70
C ALA A 173 15.58 4.73 -1.64
N LYS A 174 15.96 3.67 -2.36
CA LYS A 174 17.35 3.19 -2.43
C LYS A 174 18.30 4.23 -3.02
N LYS A 175 17.92 4.86 -4.13
CA LYS A 175 18.71 5.93 -4.76
C LYS A 175 18.89 7.15 -3.86
N ALA A 176 17.91 7.43 -3.00
CA ALA A 176 17.98 8.50 -2.01
C ALA A 176 18.78 8.16 -0.74
N GLY A 177 19.36 6.94 -0.67
CA GLY A 177 20.27 6.53 0.40
C GLY A 177 19.60 5.83 1.60
N PHE A 178 18.31 5.50 1.50
CA PHE A 178 17.60 4.75 2.53
C PHE A 178 18.01 3.27 2.56
N VAL A 179 17.81 2.63 3.72
CA VAL A 179 17.89 1.18 3.86
C VAL A 179 16.52 0.59 3.54
N VAL A 180 16.42 -0.15 2.45
CA VAL A 180 15.13 -0.59 1.91
C VAL A 180 14.86 -2.06 2.23
N ILE A 181 13.69 -2.31 2.79
CA ILE A 181 13.14 -3.63 3.07
C ILE A 181 12.00 -3.90 2.10
N GLY A 182 12.24 -4.79 1.14
CA GLY A 182 11.20 -5.23 0.21
C GLY A 182 10.22 -6.18 0.90
N VAL A 183 8.93 -5.93 0.75
CA VAL A 183 7.85 -6.77 1.28
C VAL A 183 7.15 -7.47 0.12
N TYR A 184 6.91 -8.77 0.25
CA TYR A 184 6.19 -9.53 -0.76
C TYR A 184 4.74 -9.05 -0.89
N ASP A 185 4.32 -8.79 -2.14
CA ASP A 185 2.92 -8.69 -2.50
C ASP A 185 2.64 -9.46 -3.80
N GLU A 186 1.48 -10.12 -3.89
CA GLU A 186 1.11 -10.98 -5.03
C GLU A 186 1.02 -10.16 -6.33
N GLU A 187 0.50 -8.93 -6.26
CA GLU A 187 0.38 -8.06 -7.43
C GLU A 187 1.75 -7.68 -8.02
N ASN A 188 2.77 -7.61 -7.17
CA ASN A 188 4.14 -7.31 -7.54
C ASN A 188 5.00 -8.55 -7.80
N ARG A 189 4.42 -9.76 -7.83
CA ARG A 189 5.12 -11.04 -7.99
C ARG A 189 6.11 -11.07 -9.16
N LYS A 190 5.76 -10.46 -10.27
CA LYS A 190 6.64 -10.38 -11.47
C LYS A 190 7.94 -9.62 -11.25
N ASN A 191 8.02 -8.79 -10.21
CA ASN A 191 9.15 -7.94 -9.88
C ASN A 191 10.05 -8.51 -8.77
N ILE A 192 9.74 -9.67 -8.19
CA ILE A 192 10.46 -10.25 -7.03
C ILE A 192 11.97 -10.30 -7.24
N SER A 193 12.44 -10.77 -8.40
CA SER A 193 13.88 -10.86 -8.67
C SER A 193 14.56 -9.50 -8.60
N LYS A 194 13.95 -8.47 -9.19
CA LYS A 194 14.46 -7.10 -9.15
C LYS A 194 14.38 -6.48 -7.75
N MET A 195 13.27 -6.74 -7.04
CA MET A 195 13.14 -6.30 -5.64
C MET A 195 14.27 -6.87 -4.78
N LYS A 196 14.60 -8.15 -4.93
CA LYS A 196 15.72 -8.78 -4.21
C LYS A 196 17.11 -8.24 -4.58
N GLU A 197 17.27 -7.66 -5.77
CA GLU A 197 18.50 -7.01 -6.21
C GLU A 197 18.63 -5.56 -5.68
N VAL A 198 17.52 -4.85 -5.57
CA VAL A 198 17.45 -3.44 -5.15
C VAL A 198 17.45 -3.28 -3.63
N CYS A 199 16.65 -4.08 -2.94
CA CYS A 199 16.44 -3.97 -1.51
C CYS A 199 17.62 -4.55 -0.71
N ASP A 200 17.90 -3.96 0.45
CA ASP A 200 18.90 -4.49 1.40
C ASP A 200 18.43 -5.80 2.04
N CYS A 201 17.12 -5.96 2.16
CA CYS A 201 16.47 -7.19 2.60
C CYS A 201 15.15 -7.34 1.85
N TYR A 202 14.73 -8.58 1.60
CA TYR A 202 13.42 -8.91 1.05
C TYR A 202 12.75 -9.99 1.90
N CYS A 203 11.48 -9.82 2.22
CA CYS A 203 10.76 -10.73 3.09
C CYS A 203 9.35 -11.05 2.59
N ASP A 204 8.93 -12.30 2.76
CA ASP A 204 7.57 -12.75 2.48
C ASP A 204 6.60 -12.41 3.63
N ARG A 205 7.15 -12.25 4.84
CA ARG A 205 6.45 -11.82 6.05
C ARG A 205 7.26 -10.74 6.72
N MET A 206 6.62 -9.66 7.14
CA MET A 206 7.32 -8.51 7.69
C MET A 206 8.14 -8.86 8.96
N ASP A 207 7.64 -9.75 9.81
CA ASP A 207 8.37 -10.15 11.04
C ASP A 207 9.66 -10.94 10.76
N THR A 208 9.83 -11.52 9.58
CA THR A 208 11.08 -12.19 9.20
C THR A 208 12.21 -11.20 8.86
N ALA A 209 11.87 -9.96 8.49
CA ALA A 209 12.86 -8.90 8.26
C ALA A 209 13.60 -8.53 9.57
N ILE A 210 12.98 -8.71 10.75
CA ILE A 210 13.56 -8.36 12.05
C ILE A 210 14.91 -9.08 12.26
N GLU A 211 15.02 -10.34 11.86
CA GLU A 211 16.26 -11.10 12.03
C GLU A 211 17.40 -10.50 11.19
N ASN A 212 17.11 -10.12 9.95
CA ASN A 212 18.07 -9.48 9.06
C ASN A 212 18.45 -8.07 9.54
N ILE A 213 17.47 -7.30 10.02
CA ILE A 213 17.70 -5.96 10.60
C ILE A 213 18.61 -6.06 11.83
N ARG A 214 18.44 -7.07 12.71
CA ARG A 214 19.30 -7.30 13.88
C ARG A 214 20.76 -7.54 13.54
N LEU A 215 21.04 -8.08 12.36
CA LEU A 215 22.42 -8.33 11.91
C LEU A 215 23.05 -7.08 11.29
N ALA A 216 22.24 -6.08 10.92
CA ALA A 216 22.66 -4.85 10.27
C ALA A 216 22.75 -3.64 11.24
N ILE A 217 22.28 -3.81 12.50
CA ILE A 217 22.38 -2.84 13.60
C ILE A 217 23.48 -3.22 14.56
#